data_50dd051e11092d04fb9d613376522157
#
_entry.id   50dd051e11092d04fb9d613376522157
#
_cell.length_a   1.000
_cell.length_b   1.000
_cell.length_c   1.000
_cell.angle_alpha   90.00
_cell.angle_beta   90.00
_cell.angle_gamma   90.00
#
_symmetry.space_group_name_H-M   'P 1'
#
loop_
_entity.id
_entity.type
_entity.pdbx_description
1 polymer ?
#
loop_
_entity_poly.entity_id
_entity_poly.type
_entity_poly.pdbx_seq_one_letter_code
_entity_poly.pdbx_strand_id
1 'polypeptide(L)'
;IFNENQRADHLSELSIVNYVSINYSFDATEIIKSIKPAYYVKGIEYKNLDDDITGNIKKEKQIVEKHGGEIYFTDEETYSSSNLLNSHFDIFPPGVKNYLENFRKKYSTQEIIKTIESLRTLNVLVVGDAIIDEYHYTRPLGQTGKGNVFSVQYKKEERFAGGALAVANHIAGYTDTVTLLTGIGSNKADEKFIVKKLKKNIKPKFLNFSSGPTILKKRYVDQDTDATKLFEVYYYNEYSYDKKLEQEACSWLNSNIKKYDVIVVPDFGN
;
A
#
# COMPACT_ATOMS: atom_id res chain seq x y z
N ILE A 1 -8.83 -10.56 14.22
CA ILE A 1 -8.53 -9.29 14.93
C ILE A 1 -9.86 -8.66 15.29
N PHE A 2 -10.09 -8.36 16.58
CA PHE A 2 -11.31 -7.70 17.05
C PHE A 2 -11.37 -6.27 16.54
N ASN A 3 -12.55 -5.82 16.10
CA ASN A 3 -12.78 -4.43 15.74
C ASN A 3 -12.80 -3.53 16.99
N GLU A 4 -12.81 -2.22 16.81
CA GLU A 4 -12.73 -1.26 17.92
C GLU A 4 -13.91 -1.37 18.92
N ASN A 5 -15.11 -1.67 18.43
CA ASN A 5 -16.27 -1.85 19.29
C ASN A 5 -16.14 -3.09 20.17
N GLN A 6 -15.78 -4.24 19.58
CA GLN A 6 -15.52 -5.47 20.34
C GLN A 6 -14.42 -5.31 21.38
N ARG A 7 -13.35 -4.55 21.07
CA ARG A 7 -12.29 -4.26 22.04
C ARG A 7 -12.81 -3.37 23.19
N ALA A 8 -13.63 -2.37 22.85
CA ALA A 8 -14.24 -1.49 23.85
C ALA A 8 -15.18 -2.29 24.76
N ASP A 9 -16.01 -3.15 24.20
CA ASP A 9 -16.91 -4.02 24.94
C ASP A 9 -16.13 -4.93 25.91
N HIS A 10 -15.08 -5.61 25.43
CA HIS A 10 -14.24 -6.48 26.29
C HIS A 10 -13.56 -5.70 27.43
N LEU A 11 -13.10 -4.47 27.17
CA LEU A 11 -12.50 -3.66 28.24
C LEU A 11 -13.54 -3.18 29.25
N SER A 12 -14.76 -2.89 28.81
CA SER A 12 -15.84 -2.44 29.71
C SER A 12 -16.32 -3.51 30.69
N GLU A 13 -16.12 -4.80 30.38
CA GLU A 13 -16.45 -5.93 31.24
C GLU A 13 -15.49 -6.08 32.44
N LEU A 14 -14.34 -5.39 32.42
CA LEU A 14 -13.39 -5.44 33.54
C LEU A 14 -13.89 -4.59 34.70
N SER A 15 -14.05 -5.20 35.89
CA SER A 15 -14.58 -4.55 37.09
C SER A 15 -13.77 -3.34 37.59
N ILE A 16 -12.52 -3.22 37.18
CA ILE A 16 -11.61 -2.10 37.51
C ILE A 16 -11.75 -0.93 36.52
N VAL A 17 -12.44 -1.13 35.40
CA VAL A 17 -12.60 -0.12 34.35
C VAL A 17 -13.95 0.59 34.56
N ASN A 18 -13.89 1.90 34.77
CA ASN A 18 -15.11 2.71 34.96
C ASN A 18 -15.66 3.26 33.64
N TYR A 19 -14.79 3.63 32.71
CA TYR A 19 -15.17 4.21 31.43
C TYR A 19 -14.26 3.70 30.31
N VAL A 20 -14.85 3.44 29.16
CA VAL A 20 -14.15 3.10 27.92
C VAL A 20 -14.56 4.07 26.83
N SER A 21 -13.62 4.61 26.10
CA SER A 21 -13.87 5.49 24.97
C SER A 21 -13.02 5.08 23.77
N ILE A 22 -13.61 5.10 22.59
CA ILE A 22 -12.91 4.83 21.33
C ILE A 22 -12.30 6.13 20.85
N ASN A 23 -10.96 6.14 20.70
CA ASN A 23 -10.23 7.26 20.12
C ASN A 23 -10.11 7.05 18.60
N TYR A 24 -10.69 7.95 17.81
CA TYR A 24 -10.60 7.94 16.34
C TYR A 24 -9.41 8.73 15.81
N SER A 25 -8.64 9.40 16.69
CA SER A 25 -7.44 10.12 16.31
C SER A 25 -6.25 9.18 16.18
N PHE A 26 -5.26 9.58 15.38
CA PHE A 26 -4.04 8.80 15.17
C PHE A 26 -3.16 8.72 16.44
N ASP A 27 -3.22 9.73 17.31
CA ASP A 27 -2.54 9.78 18.60
C ASP A 27 -3.55 10.10 19.74
N ALA A 28 -3.08 10.13 20.98
CA ALA A 28 -3.93 10.41 22.14
C ALA A 28 -4.00 11.91 22.50
N THR A 29 -3.41 12.78 21.70
CA THR A 29 -3.27 14.21 22.00
C THR A 29 -4.59 14.91 22.33
N GLU A 30 -5.61 14.72 21.48
CA GLU A 30 -6.91 15.39 21.65
C GLU A 30 -7.70 14.85 22.83
N ILE A 31 -7.64 13.54 23.05
CA ILE A 31 -8.34 12.93 24.19
C ILE A 31 -7.70 13.32 25.52
N ILE A 32 -6.36 13.43 25.59
CA ILE A 32 -5.64 13.92 26.77
C ILE A 32 -6.02 15.36 27.09
N LYS A 33 -6.10 16.24 26.09
CA LYS A 33 -6.56 17.63 26.27
C LYS A 33 -7.99 17.72 26.81
N SER A 34 -8.85 16.82 26.34
CA SER A 34 -10.26 16.78 26.75
C SER A 34 -10.43 16.25 28.18
N ILE A 35 -9.79 15.13 28.52
CA ILE A 35 -9.94 14.45 29.80
C ILE A 35 -9.08 15.09 30.90
N LYS A 36 -7.89 15.62 30.54
CA LYS A 36 -6.89 16.16 31.48
C LYS A 36 -6.58 15.19 32.63
N PRO A 37 -6.10 13.98 32.34
CA PRO A 37 -5.93 12.94 33.34
C PRO A 37 -4.88 13.36 34.37
N ALA A 38 -5.08 12.98 35.64
CA ALA A 38 -4.07 13.12 36.67
C ALA A 38 -2.88 12.20 36.42
N TYR A 39 -3.16 10.98 35.97
CA TYR A 39 -2.16 10.00 35.58
C TYR A 39 -2.45 9.47 34.18
N TYR A 40 -1.46 9.56 33.30
CA TYR A 40 -1.49 8.97 31.97
C TYR A 40 -0.58 7.75 31.94
N VAL A 41 -1.15 6.54 31.86
CA VAL A 41 -0.42 5.29 32.01
C VAL A 41 -0.06 4.70 30.67
N LYS A 42 1.19 4.30 30.51
CA LYS A 42 1.74 3.61 29.32
C LYS A 42 2.51 2.36 29.75
N GLY A 43 2.68 1.43 28.81
CA GLY A 43 3.57 0.27 29.01
C GLY A 43 5.04 0.67 29.11
N ILE A 44 5.85 -0.18 29.75
CA ILE A 44 7.29 0.06 29.99
C ILE A 44 8.08 0.23 28.67
N GLU A 45 7.61 -0.34 27.58
CA GLU A 45 8.22 -0.22 26.25
C GLU A 45 8.31 1.22 25.74
N TYR A 46 7.51 2.13 26.31
CA TYR A 46 7.52 3.56 25.97
C TYR A 46 8.37 4.41 26.93
N LYS A 47 9.04 3.81 27.91
CA LYS A 47 9.83 4.54 28.92
C LYS A 47 11.03 5.25 28.31
N ASN A 48 11.66 4.63 27.32
CA ASN A 48 12.72 5.28 26.56
C ASN A 48 12.13 6.07 25.40
N LEU A 49 11.98 7.36 25.60
CA LEU A 49 11.36 8.29 24.62
C LEU A 49 12.09 8.38 23.28
N ASP A 50 13.35 7.95 23.23
CA ASP A 50 14.17 7.97 22.02
C ASP A 50 13.91 6.74 21.12
N ASP A 51 13.32 5.69 21.67
CA ASP A 51 12.92 4.50 20.92
C ASP A 51 11.53 4.67 20.25
N ASP A 52 10.80 5.74 20.56
CA ASP A 52 9.53 6.06 19.91
C ASP A 52 9.74 6.66 18.52
N ILE A 53 9.70 5.80 17.51
CA ILE A 53 9.85 6.15 16.10
C ILE A 53 8.79 7.18 15.65
N THR A 54 7.62 7.18 16.27
CA THR A 54 6.52 8.08 15.91
C THR A 54 6.65 9.47 16.55
N GLY A 55 7.43 9.60 17.61
CA GLY A 55 7.59 10.82 18.41
C GLY A 55 6.32 11.26 19.15
N ASN A 56 5.28 10.41 19.18
CA ASN A 56 3.98 10.74 19.75
C ASN A 56 4.04 10.79 21.28
N ILE A 57 4.82 9.90 21.93
CA ILE A 57 4.95 9.87 23.39
C ILE A 57 5.52 11.18 23.94
N LYS A 58 6.49 11.79 23.28
CA LYS A 58 7.04 13.09 23.68
C LYS A 58 5.96 14.18 23.67
N LYS A 59 5.11 14.20 22.63
CA LYS A 59 3.99 15.15 22.51
C LYS A 59 2.92 14.90 23.57
N GLU A 60 2.54 13.63 23.74
CA GLU A 60 1.52 13.22 24.73
C GLU A 60 1.98 13.60 26.14
N LYS A 61 3.24 13.32 26.51
CA LYS A 61 3.85 13.71 27.77
C LYS A 61 3.80 15.22 28.02
N GLN A 62 4.20 16.02 27.05
CA GLN A 62 4.16 17.49 27.17
C GLN A 62 2.74 18.01 27.43
N ILE A 63 1.72 17.40 26.81
CA ILE A 63 0.35 17.80 27.00
C ILE A 63 -0.20 17.39 28.36
N VAL A 64 0.12 16.18 28.82
CA VAL A 64 -0.25 15.71 30.17
C VAL A 64 0.33 16.66 31.23
N GLU A 65 1.63 16.93 31.17
CA GLU A 65 2.33 17.82 32.10
C GLU A 65 1.79 19.27 32.05
N LYS A 66 1.49 19.78 30.85
CA LYS A 66 0.88 21.10 30.69
C LYS A 66 -0.47 21.24 31.37
N HIS A 67 -1.21 20.16 31.52
CA HIS A 67 -2.49 20.15 32.22
C HIS A 67 -2.39 19.70 33.67
N GLY A 68 -1.20 19.57 34.25
CA GLY A 68 -0.94 19.23 35.64
C GLY A 68 -1.03 17.74 35.95
N GLY A 69 -1.06 16.89 34.94
CA GLY A 69 -0.99 15.43 35.09
C GLY A 69 0.43 14.89 35.01
N GLU A 70 0.57 13.62 35.29
CA GLU A 70 1.85 12.89 35.28
C GLU A 70 1.75 11.65 34.38
N ILE A 71 2.86 11.32 33.66
CA ILE A 71 2.93 10.08 32.91
C ILE A 71 3.53 8.98 33.79
N TYR A 72 2.87 7.84 33.84
CA TYR A 72 3.29 6.67 34.58
C TYR A 72 3.56 5.50 33.62
N PHE A 73 4.69 4.80 33.81
CA PHE A 73 5.01 3.61 33.04
C PHE A 73 4.86 2.37 33.92
N THR A 74 4.14 1.36 33.41
CA THR A 74 3.98 0.09 34.14
C THR A 74 5.31 -0.65 34.19
N ASP A 75 5.57 -1.40 35.27
CA ASP A 75 6.80 -2.20 35.42
C ASP A 75 6.63 -3.66 34.98
N GLU A 76 5.47 -4.01 34.41
CA GLU A 76 5.19 -5.38 33.99
C GLU A 76 5.88 -5.73 32.67
N GLU A 77 6.31 -7.00 32.55
CA GLU A 77 6.80 -7.53 31.28
C GLU A 77 5.69 -7.47 30.23
N THR A 78 5.87 -6.62 29.22
CA THR A 78 4.92 -6.52 28.12
C THR A 78 5.19 -7.60 27.09
N TYR A 79 4.34 -8.59 27.06
CA TYR A 79 4.28 -9.53 25.94
C TYR A 79 3.47 -8.91 24.81
N SER A 80 4.10 -8.09 23.96
CA SER A 80 3.40 -7.72 22.71
C SER A 80 3.18 -8.98 21.90
N SER A 81 1.98 -9.12 21.30
CA SER A 81 1.68 -10.26 20.41
C SER A 81 2.73 -10.41 19.30
N SER A 82 3.26 -9.29 18.81
CA SER A 82 4.35 -9.28 17.83
C SER A 82 5.65 -9.84 18.40
N ASN A 83 6.04 -9.48 19.64
CA ASN A 83 7.23 -10.03 20.29
C ASN A 83 7.05 -11.53 20.59
N LEU A 84 5.87 -11.93 21.07
CA LEU A 84 5.57 -13.34 21.32
C LEU A 84 5.67 -14.16 20.03
N LEU A 85 5.04 -13.70 18.95
CA LEU A 85 5.09 -14.34 17.64
C LEU A 85 6.52 -14.40 17.08
N ASN A 86 7.26 -13.29 17.14
CA ASN A 86 8.61 -13.22 16.58
C ASN A 86 9.67 -13.95 17.40
N SER A 87 9.47 -14.10 18.73
CA SER A 87 10.45 -14.71 19.64
C SER A 87 10.19 -16.18 19.93
N HIS A 88 8.91 -16.61 19.96
CA HIS A 88 8.53 -17.96 20.38
C HIS A 88 7.91 -18.82 19.26
N PHE A 89 7.52 -18.21 18.15
CA PHE A 89 7.07 -18.97 16.99
C PHE A 89 8.09 -18.89 15.87
N ASP A 90 8.42 -20.04 15.27
CA ASP A 90 9.31 -20.15 14.12
C ASP A 90 8.61 -19.70 12.84
N ILE A 91 8.22 -18.40 12.78
CA ILE A 91 7.53 -17.81 11.63
C ILE A 91 8.46 -17.67 10.41
N PHE A 92 9.76 -17.59 10.65
CA PHE A 92 10.75 -17.43 9.58
C PHE A 92 11.61 -18.67 9.42
N PRO A 93 11.89 -19.11 8.18
CA PRO A 93 12.90 -20.13 7.91
C PRO A 93 14.25 -19.75 8.53
N PRO A 94 15.09 -20.74 8.94
CA PRO A 94 16.38 -20.47 9.60
C PRO A 94 17.29 -19.51 8.84
N GLY A 95 17.33 -19.59 7.52
CA GLY A 95 18.11 -18.68 6.69
C GLY A 95 17.67 -17.22 6.79
N VAL A 96 16.35 -16.98 6.91
CA VAL A 96 15.80 -15.63 7.09
C VAL A 96 16.11 -15.10 8.49
N LYS A 97 16.04 -15.93 9.54
CA LYS A 97 16.44 -15.54 10.90
C LYS A 97 17.88 -15.06 10.94
N ASN A 98 18.81 -15.87 10.43
CA ASN A 98 20.23 -15.53 10.38
C ASN A 98 20.48 -14.23 9.59
N TYR A 99 19.79 -14.04 8.47
CA TYR A 99 19.86 -12.80 7.71
C TYR A 99 19.40 -11.59 8.52
N LEU A 100 18.23 -11.67 9.17
CA LEU A 100 17.66 -10.58 9.96
C LEU A 100 18.51 -10.23 11.19
N GLU A 101 19.10 -11.23 11.86
CA GLU A 101 20.03 -11.01 12.97
C GLU A 101 21.28 -10.25 12.52
N ASN A 102 21.88 -10.66 11.40
CA ASN A 102 23.04 -9.98 10.83
C ASN A 102 22.71 -8.58 10.33
N PHE A 103 21.52 -8.40 9.72
CA PHE A 103 21.03 -7.12 9.27
C PHE A 103 20.84 -6.13 10.43
N ARG A 104 20.22 -6.56 11.55
CA ARG A 104 20.03 -5.75 12.75
C ARG A 104 21.35 -5.35 13.44
N LYS A 105 22.38 -6.21 13.36
CA LYS A 105 23.71 -5.88 13.85
C LYS A 105 24.40 -4.82 13.01
N LYS A 106 24.09 -4.76 11.71
CA LYS A 106 24.73 -3.89 10.74
C LYS A 106 24.06 -2.53 10.59
N TYR A 107 22.74 -2.48 10.73
CA TYR A 107 21.95 -1.28 10.48
C TYR A 107 21.01 -0.99 11.65
N SER A 108 21.03 0.21 12.15
CA SER A 108 20.04 0.71 13.11
C SER A 108 18.72 1.08 12.40
N THR A 109 17.64 1.11 13.15
CA THR A 109 16.34 1.55 12.61
C THR A 109 16.40 2.97 12.07
N GLN A 110 17.13 3.87 12.74
CA GLN A 110 17.30 5.26 12.34
C GLN A 110 18.04 5.39 10.99
N GLU A 111 19.07 4.58 10.79
CA GLU A 111 19.79 4.55 9.50
C GLU A 111 18.91 4.06 8.35
N ILE A 112 18.06 3.05 8.60
CA ILE A 112 17.12 2.55 7.61
C ILE A 112 16.09 3.62 7.26
N ILE A 113 15.50 4.29 8.27
CA ILE A 113 14.52 5.37 8.06
C ILE A 113 15.16 6.51 7.26
N LYS A 114 16.35 6.97 7.67
CA LYS A 114 17.09 8.02 6.97
C LYS A 114 17.38 7.65 5.51
N THR A 115 17.73 6.38 5.26
CA THR A 115 17.93 5.87 3.89
C THR A 115 16.65 5.94 3.08
N ILE A 116 15.51 5.51 3.64
CA ILE A 116 14.20 5.59 2.98
C ILE A 116 13.82 7.06 2.71
N GLU A 117 14.02 7.95 3.68
CA GLU A 117 13.74 9.38 3.52
C GLU A 117 14.62 10.04 2.46
N SER A 118 15.87 9.59 2.30
CA SER A 118 16.77 10.11 1.26
C SER A 118 16.30 9.81 -0.16
N LEU A 119 15.43 8.82 -0.35
CA LEU A 119 14.85 8.51 -1.65
C LEU A 119 13.93 9.63 -2.18
N ARG A 120 13.44 10.53 -1.31
CA ARG A 120 12.52 11.60 -1.70
C ARG A 120 13.08 12.54 -2.77
N THR A 121 14.38 12.77 -2.75
CA THR A 121 15.05 13.68 -3.71
C THR A 121 15.30 13.07 -5.07
N LEU A 122 15.11 11.75 -5.25
CA LEU A 122 15.39 11.07 -6.49
C LEU A 122 14.32 11.40 -7.55
N ASN A 123 14.79 11.70 -8.77
CA ASN A 123 13.96 11.78 -9.96
C ASN A 123 13.87 10.40 -10.60
N VAL A 124 12.70 9.79 -10.59
CA VAL A 124 12.53 8.43 -11.08
C VAL A 124 11.74 8.42 -12.37
N LEU A 125 12.26 7.68 -13.36
CA LEU A 125 11.55 7.35 -14.59
C LEU A 125 11.03 5.91 -14.50
N VAL A 126 9.73 5.72 -14.73
CA VAL A 126 9.12 4.41 -14.92
C VAL A 126 8.75 4.27 -16.40
N VAL A 127 9.19 3.19 -17.04
CA VAL A 127 8.91 2.89 -18.46
C VAL A 127 8.30 1.50 -18.55
N GLY A 128 7.08 1.38 -19.06
CA GLY A 128 6.45 0.06 -19.18
C GLY A 128 4.97 0.13 -19.55
N ASP A 129 4.32 -1.03 -19.54
CA ASP A 129 2.96 -1.21 -20.01
C ASP A 129 1.93 -0.67 -19.03
N ALA A 130 1.08 0.27 -19.49
CA ALA A 130 -0.13 0.62 -18.78
C ALA A 130 -1.14 -0.52 -18.89
N ILE A 131 -1.53 -1.09 -17.76
CA ILE A 131 -2.54 -2.15 -17.69
C ILE A 131 -3.71 -1.64 -16.87
N ILE A 132 -4.93 -1.87 -17.35
CA ILE A 132 -6.16 -1.70 -16.57
C ILE A 132 -6.58 -3.09 -16.13
N ASP A 133 -6.56 -3.33 -14.82
CA ASP A 133 -7.09 -4.55 -14.21
C ASP A 133 -8.55 -4.31 -13.83
N GLU A 134 -9.46 -5.11 -14.36
CA GLU A 134 -10.89 -5.01 -14.12
C GLU A 134 -11.40 -6.32 -13.52
N TYR A 135 -11.88 -6.27 -12.28
CA TYR A 135 -12.42 -7.40 -11.57
C TYR A 135 -13.93 -7.39 -11.64
N HIS A 136 -14.50 -8.44 -12.25
CA HIS A 136 -15.92 -8.71 -12.29
C HIS A 136 -16.26 -9.74 -11.21
N TYR A 137 -16.85 -9.27 -10.14
CA TYR A 137 -17.34 -10.13 -9.07
C TYR A 137 -18.62 -10.82 -9.53
N THR A 138 -18.61 -12.13 -9.49
CA THR A 138 -19.67 -12.96 -10.05
C THR A 138 -20.05 -14.06 -9.07
N ARG A 139 -21.19 -14.70 -9.33
CA ARG A 139 -21.60 -15.93 -8.65
C ARG A 139 -21.73 -17.03 -9.70
N PRO A 140 -21.04 -18.16 -9.56
CA PRO A 140 -21.20 -19.30 -10.45
C PRO A 140 -22.63 -19.84 -10.43
N LEU A 141 -23.19 -20.09 -11.60
CA LEU A 141 -24.49 -20.70 -11.78
C LEU A 141 -24.41 -22.18 -12.28
N GLY A 142 -23.16 -22.62 -12.57
CA GLY A 142 -22.90 -23.93 -13.14
C GLY A 142 -22.95 -23.95 -14.67
N GLN A 143 -23.12 -25.15 -15.24
CA GLN A 143 -23.21 -25.33 -16.69
C GLN A 143 -24.63 -25.03 -17.19
N THR A 144 -24.72 -24.46 -18.38
CA THR A 144 -26.01 -24.22 -19.02
C THR A 144 -26.58 -25.52 -19.58
N GLY A 145 -27.91 -25.67 -19.55
CA GLY A 145 -28.58 -26.85 -20.11
C GLY A 145 -28.48 -26.99 -21.65
N LYS A 146 -27.93 -26.00 -22.36
CA LYS A 146 -27.78 -25.99 -23.81
C LYS A 146 -26.37 -26.28 -24.33
N GLY A 147 -25.45 -26.68 -23.44
CA GLY A 147 -24.06 -27.03 -23.77
C GLY A 147 -23.14 -26.93 -22.57
N ASN A 148 -21.86 -27.34 -22.72
CA ASN A 148 -20.85 -27.26 -21.67
C ASN A 148 -20.32 -25.82 -21.52
N VAL A 149 -21.23 -24.85 -21.35
CA VAL A 149 -20.89 -23.44 -21.16
C VAL A 149 -21.05 -23.08 -19.69
N PHE A 150 -19.97 -22.56 -19.10
CA PHE A 150 -19.97 -22.08 -17.73
C PHE A 150 -20.70 -20.75 -17.63
N SER A 151 -21.66 -20.65 -16.72
CA SER A 151 -22.47 -19.45 -16.52
C SER A 151 -22.17 -18.80 -15.18
N VAL A 152 -22.13 -17.49 -15.17
CA VAL A 152 -21.95 -16.68 -13.97
C VAL A 152 -22.97 -15.54 -13.93
N GLN A 153 -23.42 -15.21 -12.73
CA GLN A 153 -24.26 -14.03 -12.48
C GLN A 153 -23.35 -12.86 -12.10
N TYR A 154 -23.41 -11.76 -12.85
CA TYR A 154 -22.72 -10.52 -12.53
C TYR A 154 -23.24 -9.92 -11.21
N LYS A 155 -22.34 -9.38 -10.38
CA LYS A 155 -22.65 -8.71 -9.11
C LYS A 155 -22.17 -7.26 -9.11
N LYS A 156 -20.88 -7.04 -9.28
CA LYS A 156 -20.25 -5.72 -9.35
C LYS A 156 -18.93 -5.80 -10.12
N GLU A 157 -18.37 -4.64 -10.43
CA GLU A 157 -17.03 -4.57 -10.98
C GLU A 157 -16.19 -3.51 -10.27
N GLU A 158 -14.89 -3.71 -10.30
CA GLU A 158 -13.88 -2.76 -9.78
C GLU A 158 -12.73 -2.66 -10.77
N ARG A 159 -12.22 -1.43 -10.98
CA ARG A 159 -11.11 -1.16 -11.91
C ARG A 159 -9.90 -0.62 -11.15
N PHE A 160 -8.73 -1.14 -11.47
CA PHE A 160 -7.45 -0.78 -10.87
C PHE A 160 -6.43 -0.40 -11.93
N ALA A 161 -5.52 0.51 -11.55
CA ALA A 161 -4.37 0.85 -12.35
C ALA A 161 -3.26 -0.17 -12.07
N GLY A 162 -3.02 -1.06 -13.04
CA GLY A 162 -2.06 -2.15 -12.98
C GLY A 162 -0.80 -1.88 -13.81
N GLY A 163 0.08 -2.87 -13.89
CA GLY A 163 1.31 -2.78 -14.65
C GLY A 163 2.19 -1.62 -14.21
N ALA A 164 2.75 -0.88 -15.17
CA ALA A 164 3.60 0.27 -14.90
C ALA A 164 2.89 1.38 -14.10
N LEU A 165 1.55 1.49 -14.19
CA LEU A 165 0.76 2.44 -13.41
C LEU A 165 0.85 2.13 -11.90
N ALA A 166 0.74 0.85 -11.54
CA ALA A 166 0.86 0.40 -10.16
C ALA A 166 2.28 0.64 -9.64
N VAL A 167 3.29 0.28 -10.42
CA VAL A 167 4.71 0.48 -10.07
C VAL A 167 4.99 1.97 -9.85
N ALA A 168 4.54 2.85 -10.76
CA ALA A 168 4.71 4.29 -10.60
C ALA A 168 4.02 4.82 -9.33
N ASN A 169 2.81 4.35 -9.02
CA ASN A 169 2.11 4.72 -7.79
C ASN A 169 2.84 4.25 -6.51
N HIS A 170 3.45 3.06 -6.53
CA HIS A 170 4.26 2.60 -5.41
C HIS A 170 5.50 3.48 -5.22
N ILE A 171 6.26 3.70 -6.28
CA ILE A 171 7.48 4.54 -6.25
C ILE A 171 7.15 5.97 -5.79
N ALA A 172 6.04 6.53 -6.25
CA ALA A 172 5.56 7.86 -5.83
C ALA A 172 5.18 7.95 -4.33
N GLY A 173 5.23 6.85 -3.59
CA GLY A 173 5.16 6.85 -2.13
C GLY A 173 6.50 7.19 -1.46
N TYR A 174 7.61 7.01 -2.18
CA TYR A 174 8.97 7.18 -1.65
C TYR A 174 9.71 8.37 -2.24
N THR A 175 9.31 8.88 -3.41
CA THR A 175 9.97 9.99 -4.11
C THR A 175 8.99 11.13 -4.38
N ASP A 176 9.51 12.36 -4.44
CA ASP A 176 8.68 13.54 -4.69
C ASP A 176 8.39 13.76 -6.18
N THR A 177 9.13 13.10 -7.07
CA THR A 177 8.96 13.23 -8.52
C THR A 177 9.12 11.91 -9.24
N VAL A 178 8.05 11.47 -9.90
CA VAL A 178 8.05 10.29 -10.79
C VAL A 178 7.58 10.72 -12.18
N THR A 179 8.31 10.33 -13.20
CA THR A 179 7.83 10.41 -14.59
C THR A 179 7.45 9.01 -15.04
N LEU A 180 6.29 8.89 -15.67
CA LEU A 180 5.79 7.62 -16.23
C LEU A 180 5.72 7.73 -17.74
N LEU A 181 6.56 6.98 -18.44
CA LEU A 181 6.48 6.79 -19.90
C LEU A 181 5.75 5.48 -20.19
N THR A 182 4.60 5.57 -20.86
CA THR A 182 3.77 4.37 -21.12
C THR A 182 2.91 4.53 -22.36
N GLY A 183 2.61 3.42 -23.03
CA GLY A 183 1.67 3.36 -24.14
C GLY A 183 0.23 3.26 -23.66
N ILE A 184 -0.68 3.97 -24.32
CA ILE A 184 -2.14 3.88 -24.11
C ILE A 184 -2.90 3.83 -25.42
N GLY A 185 -4.08 3.22 -25.40
CA GLY A 185 -5.01 3.24 -26.53
C GLY A 185 -5.70 4.59 -26.68
N SER A 186 -6.42 4.76 -27.78
CA SER A 186 -7.12 6.01 -28.14
C SER A 186 -8.38 6.31 -27.30
N ASN A 187 -8.80 5.39 -26.44
CA ASN A 187 -10.00 5.55 -25.62
C ASN A 187 -9.80 6.61 -24.54
N LYS A 188 -10.45 7.76 -24.70
CA LYS A 188 -10.38 8.87 -23.74
C LYS A 188 -10.93 8.56 -22.34
N ALA A 189 -11.83 7.58 -22.21
CA ALA A 189 -12.34 7.16 -20.90
C ALA A 189 -11.25 6.43 -20.10
N ASP A 190 -10.44 5.61 -20.77
CA ASP A 190 -9.31 4.92 -20.13
C ASP A 190 -8.20 5.89 -19.73
N GLU A 191 -7.87 6.85 -20.60
CA GLU A 191 -6.92 7.92 -20.25
C GLU A 191 -7.36 8.70 -19.01
N LYS A 192 -8.63 9.14 -18.96
CA LYS A 192 -9.19 9.83 -17.79
C LYS A 192 -9.15 8.97 -16.52
N PHE A 193 -9.46 7.68 -16.65
CA PHE A 193 -9.39 6.74 -15.55
C PHE A 193 -7.96 6.62 -15.03
N ILE A 194 -6.98 6.42 -15.91
CA ILE A 194 -5.57 6.32 -15.57
C ILE A 194 -5.11 7.57 -14.81
N VAL A 195 -5.33 8.76 -15.38
CA VAL A 195 -4.93 10.03 -14.74
C VAL A 195 -5.54 10.19 -13.36
N LYS A 196 -6.82 9.81 -13.17
CA LYS A 196 -7.50 9.86 -11.87
C LYS A 196 -6.87 8.92 -10.84
N LYS A 197 -6.30 7.78 -11.27
CA LYS A 197 -5.69 6.77 -10.38
C LYS A 197 -4.22 7.01 -10.08
N LEU A 198 -3.55 7.86 -10.83
CA LEU A 198 -2.16 8.23 -10.56
C LEU A 198 -2.07 9.22 -9.39
N LYS A 199 -1.03 9.08 -8.56
CA LYS A 199 -0.70 10.05 -7.52
C LYS A 199 -0.28 11.39 -8.12
N LYS A 200 -0.50 12.48 -7.39
CA LYS A 200 -0.29 13.86 -7.86
C LYS A 200 1.16 14.19 -8.25
N ASN A 201 2.12 13.48 -7.68
CA ASN A 201 3.56 13.64 -7.97
C ASN A 201 4.04 12.80 -9.15
N ILE A 202 3.14 12.11 -9.86
CA ILE A 202 3.47 11.39 -11.09
C ILE A 202 3.15 12.28 -12.29
N LYS A 203 4.14 12.42 -13.19
CA LYS A 203 4.02 13.14 -14.47
C LYS A 203 3.93 12.12 -15.61
N PRO A 204 2.74 11.78 -16.12
CA PRO A 204 2.62 10.83 -17.20
C PRO A 204 3.02 11.44 -18.55
N LYS A 205 3.83 10.72 -19.31
CA LYS A 205 4.06 10.90 -20.74
C LYS A 205 3.41 9.72 -21.46
N PHE A 206 2.24 9.96 -22.01
CA PHE A 206 1.53 8.95 -22.79
C PHE A 206 2.03 8.92 -24.22
N LEU A 207 2.22 7.72 -24.73
CA LEU A 207 2.43 7.40 -26.13
C LEU A 207 1.13 6.74 -26.62
N ASN A 208 0.52 7.30 -27.67
CA ASN A 208 -0.75 6.76 -28.15
C ASN A 208 -0.49 5.67 -29.19
N PHE A 209 -1.06 4.48 -28.97
CA PHE A 209 -1.06 3.42 -29.99
C PHE A 209 -1.74 3.92 -31.27
N SER A 210 -1.19 3.56 -32.42
CA SER A 210 -1.80 3.85 -33.71
C SER A 210 -3.13 3.10 -33.88
N SER A 211 -3.27 1.95 -33.24
CA SER A 211 -4.49 1.13 -33.19
C SER A 211 -4.56 0.32 -31.91
N GLY A 212 -5.76 -0.11 -31.52
CA GLY A 212 -5.98 -0.98 -30.39
C GLY A 212 -6.30 -0.25 -29.06
N PRO A 213 -6.74 -1.02 -28.06
CA PRO A 213 -7.08 -0.50 -26.73
C PRO A 213 -5.83 -0.31 -25.86
N THR A 214 -5.97 0.46 -24.77
CA THR A 214 -5.11 0.27 -23.61
C THR A 214 -5.24 -1.18 -23.11
N ILE A 215 -4.15 -1.80 -22.71
CA ILE A 215 -4.18 -3.18 -22.23
C ILE A 215 -5.19 -3.29 -21.09
N LEU A 216 -6.21 -4.13 -21.26
CA LEU A 216 -7.27 -4.36 -20.29
C LEU A 216 -7.33 -5.85 -19.97
N LYS A 217 -7.15 -6.19 -18.69
CA LYS A 217 -7.26 -7.57 -18.17
C LYS A 217 -8.52 -7.67 -17.33
N LYS A 218 -9.57 -8.29 -17.88
CA LYS A 218 -10.81 -8.57 -17.16
C LYS A 218 -10.70 -9.90 -16.45
N ARG A 219 -10.88 -9.89 -15.13
CA ARG A 219 -10.86 -11.07 -14.28
C ARG A 219 -12.24 -11.33 -13.72
N TYR A 220 -12.79 -12.47 -14.04
CA TYR A 220 -14.04 -12.93 -13.46
C TYR A 220 -13.75 -13.76 -12.23
N VAL A 221 -14.24 -13.32 -11.08
CA VAL A 221 -13.93 -13.91 -9.78
C VAL A 221 -15.23 -14.33 -9.09
N ASP A 222 -15.16 -15.43 -8.35
CA ASP A 222 -16.27 -15.87 -7.50
C ASP A 222 -16.29 -15.04 -6.23
N GLN A 223 -17.38 -14.29 -6.01
CA GLN A 223 -17.56 -13.46 -4.83
C GLN A 223 -17.70 -14.27 -3.54
N ASP A 224 -18.26 -15.47 -3.63
CA ASP A 224 -18.62 -16.29 -2.47
C ASP A 224 -17.43 -17.13 -1.95
N THR A 225 -16.32 -17.21 -2.73
CA THR A 225 -15.12 -18.00 -2.40
C THR A 225 -13.83 -17.16 -2.37
N ASP A 226 -13.83 -16.09 -1.57
CA ASP A 226 -12.66 -15.21 -1.36
C ASP A 226 -12.02 -14.73 -2.68
N ALA A 227 -12.84 -14.34 -3.63
CA ALA A 227 -12.46 -13.84 -4.96
C ALA A 227 -11.60 -14.82 -5.79
N THR A 228 -11.88 -16.13 -5.67
CA THR A 228 -11.23 -17.15 -6.51
C THR A 228 -11.46 -16.84 -7.98
N LYS A 229 -10.39 -16.85 -8.77
CA LYS A 229 -10.46 -16.60 -10.21
C LYS A 229 -11.14 -17.74 -10.93
N LEU A 230 -12.12 -17.39 -11.77
CA LEU A 230 -12.84 -18.34 -12.63
C LEU A 230 -12.22 -18.38 -14.03
N PHE A 231 -12.06 -17.23 -14.65
CA PHE A 231 -11.40 -17.06 -15.95
C PHE A 231 -11.01 -15.59 -16.15
N GLU A 232 -10.17 -15.35 -17.17
CA GLU A 232 -9.69 -14.00 -17.53
C GLU A 232 -9.91 -13.76 -19.04
N VAL A 233 -10.19 -12.50 -19.39
CA VAL A 233 -10.29 -12.06 -20.79
C VAL A 233 -9.35 -10.88 -20.96
N TYR A 234 -8.43 -10.99 -21.92
CA TYR A 234 -7.45 -9.95 -22.20
C TYR A 234 -7.78 -9.20 -23.47
N TYR A 235 -7.73 -7.88 -23.39
CA TYR A 235 -7.87 -6.97 -24.53
C TYR A 235 -6.52 -6.28 -24.72
N TYR A 236 -5.81 -6.67 -25.74
CA TYR A 236 -4.53 -6.10 -26.14
C TYR A 236 -4.31 -6.32 -27.64
N ASN A 237 -3.30 -5.70 -28.20
CA ASN A 237 -3.02 -5.77 -29.62
C ASN A 237 -1.85 -6.74 -29.86
N GLU A 238 -2.14 -7.99 -30.24
CA GLU A 238 -1.17 -9.09 -30.34
C GLU A 238 -0.07 -8.88 -31.40
N TYR A 239 -0.32 -8.05 -32.42
CA TYR A 239 0.53 -8.04 -33.61
C TYR A 239 1.00 -6.66 -34.09
N SER A 240 0.73 -5.60 -33.35
CA SER A 240 1.13 -4.28 -33.80
C SER A 240 2.48 -3.86 -33.19
N TYR A 241 3.56 -4.32 -33.79
CA TYR A 241 4.81 -3.59 -33.68
C TYR A 241 4.58 -2.20 -34.29
N ASP A 242 4.34 -1.22 -33.42
CA ASP A 242 4.14 0.16 -33.84
C ASP A 242 5.51 0.85 -33.92
N LYS A 243 6.12 0.78 -35.09
CA LYS A 243 7.43 1.38 -35.39
C LYS A 243 7.45 2.88 -35.11
N LYS A 244 6.33 3.58 -35.29
CA LYS A 244 6.23 5.00 -34.99
C LYS A 244 6.26 5.25 -33.48
N LEU A 245 5.56 4.44 -32.72
CA LEU A 245 5.55 4.50 -31.25
C LEU A 245 6.95 4.24 -30.68
N GLU A 246 7.64 3.22 -31.20
CA GLU A 246 9.02 2.91 -30.83
C GLU A 246 9.95 4.09 -31.09
N GLN A 247 9.88 4.68 -32.28
CA GLN A 247 10.69 5.84 -32.64
C GLN A 247 10.40 7.05 -31.73
N GLU A 248 9.11 7.31 -31.41
CA GLU A 248 8.73 8.37 -30.46
C GLU A 248 9.28 8.08 -29.07
N ALA A 249 9.14 6.85 -28.57
CA ALA A 249 9.67 6.44 -27.26
C ALA A 249 11.20 6.60 -27.19
N CYS A 250 11.92 6.09 -28.18
CA CYS A 250 13.38 6.20 -28.26
C CYS A 250 13.86 7.65 -28.36
N SER A 251 13.22 8.47 -29.17
CA SER A 251 13.55 9.90 -29.28
C SER A 251 13.34 10.63 -27.98
N TRP A 252 12.22 10.35 -27.31
CA TRP A 252 11.92 10.96 -26.02
C TRP A 252 12.92 10.52 -24.94
N LEU A 253 13.23 9.21 -24.87
CA LEU A 253 14.21 8.65 -23.93
C LEU A 253 15.58 9.27 -24.15
N ASN A 254 16.09 9.29 -25.39
CA ASN A 254 17.39 9.88 -25.72
C ASN A 254 17.51 11.34 -25.26
N SER A 255 16.42 12.11 -25.35
CA SER A 255 16.40 13.51 -24.97
C SER A 255 16.24 13.76 -23.46
N ASN A 256 15.76 12.79 -22.71
CA ASN A 256 15.36 12.99 -21.32
C ASN A 256 16.05 12.09 -20.30
N ILE A 257 16.62 10.96 -20.71
CA ILE A 257 17.14 9.91 -19.80
C ILE A 257 18.13 10.42 -18.76
N LYS A 258 18.97 11.40 -19.15
CA LYS A 258 19.99 12.01 -18.27
C LYS A 258 19.44 12.85 -17.13
N LYS A 259 18.11 13.10 -17.10
CA LYS A 259 17.44 13.88 -16.05
C LYS A 259 17.03 13.04 -14.85
N TYR A 260 17.17 11.72 -14.96
CA TYR A 260 16.69 10.78 -13.96
C TYR A 260 17.85 10.11 -13.24
N ASP A 261 17.70 9.96 -11.94
CA ASP A 261 18.65 9.27 -11.07
C ASP A 261 18.44 7.75 -11.12
N VAL A 262 17.17 7.33 -11.31
CA VAL A 262 16.77 5.91 -11.36
C VAL A 262 15.78 5.69 -12.50
N ILE A 263 15.97 4.58 -13.20
CA ILE A 263 15.05 4.12 -14.24
C ILE A 263 14.53 2.75 -13.83
N VAL A 264 13.20 2.60 -13.81
CA VAL A 264 12.52 1.35 -13.51
C VAL A 264 11.74 0.90 -14.73
N VAL A 265 12.03 -0.29 -15.21
CA VAL A 265 11.40 -0.88 -16.41
C VAL A 265 10.64 -2.13 -15.99
N PRO A 266 9.37 -1.99 -15.57
CA PRO A 266 8.52 -3.13 -15.30
C PRO A 266 8.06 -3.74 -16.63
N ASP A 267 8.49 -4.97 -16.89
CA ASP A 267 8.09 -5.77 -18.03
C ASP A 267 7.03 -6.79 -17.61
N PHE A 268 5.86 -6.73 -18.22
CA PHE A 268 4.75 -7.64 -17.97
C PHE A 268 4.47 -8.58 -19.15
N GLY A 269 5.36 -8.60 -20.15
CA GLY A 269 5.31 -9.50 -21.30
C GLY A 269 4.16 -9.20 -22.28
N ASN A 270 3.81 -7.94 -22.47
CA ASN A 270 2.73 -7.55 -23.39
C ASN A 270 3.26 -6.72 -24.55
#